data_de0c349079f0ecc247b83af91eda800f
#
_entry.id   de0c349079f0ecc247b83af91eda800f
#
_cell.length_a   1.000
_cell.length_b   1.000
_cell.length_c   1.000
_cell.angle_alpha   90.00
_cell.angle_beta   90.00
_cell.angle_gamma   90.00
#
_symmetry.space_group_name_H-M   'P 1'
#
loop_
_entity.id
_entity.type
_entity.pdbx_description
1 polymer ?
#
loop_
_entity_poly.entity_id
_entity_poly.type
_entity_poly.pdbx_seq_one_letter_code
_entity_poly.pdbx_strand_id
1 'polypeptide(L)'
;NWTISTGSSQVAMIDKVLTSTFAKVVPLAQLPSANALIDADLIVVPSIKEMQFGTPEETFFDFYEAWIRYDIGMLAPDGTSLDNWEIVTYGKSTPARFTSRTTGLNDAIALALRDAGAKLATGLPKQPVINRLLNENR
;
A
#
# COMPACT_ATOMS: atom_id res chain seq x y z
N ASN A 1 -2.72 6.84 -24.71
CA ASN A 1 -3.48 6.93 -23.46
C ASN A 1 -3.44 5.59 -22.72
N TRP A 2 -2.88 5.61 -21.53
CA TRP A 2 -2.74 4.43 -20.68
C TRP A 2 -3.76 4.52 -19.56
N THR A 3 -4.57 3.49 -19.40
CA THR A 3 -5.44 3.40 -18.26
C THR A 3 -4.90 2.28 -17.37
N ILE A 4 -4.36 2.65 -16.20
CA ILE A 4 -3.89 1.69 -15.21
C ILE A 4 -4.88 1.73 -14.05
N SER A 5 -5.60 0.63 -13.86
CA SER A 5 -6.54 0.50 -12.75
C SER A 5 -5.91 -0.33 -11.65
N THR A 6 -5.29 0.34 -10.69
CA THR A 6 -4.66 -0.31 -9.53
C THR A 6 -5.51 -0.21 -8.26
N GLY A 7 -6.57 0.59 -8.30
CA GLY A 7 -7.33 0.93 -7.11
C GLY A 7 -7.91 -0.27 -6.36
N SER A 8 -8.63 -1.15 -7.06
CA SER A 8 -9.26 -2.31 -6.43
C SER A 8 -8.23 -3.32 -5.91
N SER A 9 -7.18 -3.59 -6.68
CA SER A 9 -6.12 -4.52 -6.28
C SER A 9 -5.35 -4.01 -5.07
N GLN A 10 -5.11 -2.71 -5.00
CA GLN A 10 -4.43 -2.06 -3.90
C GLN A 10 -5.27 -2.09 -2.63
N VAL A 11 -6.55 -1.77 -2.73
CA VAL A 11 -7.49 -1.84 -1.59
C VAL A 11 -7.54 -3.27 -1.05
N ALA A 12 -7.66 -4.27 -1.93
CA ALA A 12 -7.70 -5.68 -1.54
C ALA A 12 -6.40 -6.10 -0.83
N MET A 13 -5.26 -5.68 -1.33
CA MET A 13 -3.96 -5.99 -0.73
C MET A 13 -3.84 -5.40 0.67
N ILE A 14 -4.16 -4.13 0.83
CA ILE A 14 -4.09 -3.43 2.12
C ILE A 14 -5.07 -4.02 3.11
N ASP A 15 -6.30 -4.28 2.69
CA ASP A 15 -7.33 -4.89 3.53
C ASP A 15 -6.86 -6.26 4.06
N LYS A 16 -6.29 -7.08 3.20
CA LYS A 16 -5.76 -8.39 3.58
C LYS A 16 -4.64 -8.28 4.62
N VAL A 17 -3.73 -7.34 4.46
CA VAL A 17 -2.65 -7.12 5.43
C VAL A 17 -3.20 -6.65 6.77
N LEU A 18 -4.10 -5.68 6.76
CA LEU A 18 -4.69 -5.13 7.98
C LEU A 18 -5.52 -6.19 8.73
N THR A 19 -6.33 -6.97 8.02
CA THR A 19 -7.14 -8.03 8.64
C THR A 19 -6.29 -9.16 9.20
N SER A 20 -5.09 -9.37 8.68
CA SER A 20 -4.14 -10.34 9.21
C SER A 20 -3.40 -9.81 10.45
N THR A 21 -3.27 -8.50 10.57
CA THR A 21 -2.51 -7.84 11.66
C THR A 21 -3.39 -7.52 12.87
N PHE A 22 -4.62 -7.08 12.64
CA PHE A 22 -5.54 -6.61 13.67
C PHE A 22 -6.76 -7.53 13.81
N ALA A 23 -7.28 -7.63 15.03
CA ALA A 23 -8.43 -8.49 15.34
C ALA A 23 -9.71 -8.02 14.64
N LYS A 24 -9.88 -6.70 14.48
CA LYS A 24 -11.05 -6.13 13.84
C LYS A 24 -10.66 -4.93 13.00
N VAL A 25 -11.05 -4.95 11.74
CA VAL A 25 -10.78 -3.86 10.78
C VAL A 25 -12.10 -3.42 10.17
N VAL A 26 -12.39 -2.11 10.23
CA VAL A 26 -13.59 -1.52 9.65
C VAL A 26 -13.16 -0.51 8.60
N PRO A 27 -13.50 -0.73 7.32
CA PRO A 27 -13.17 0.24 6.27
C PRO A 27 -14.03 1.51 6.41
N LEU A 28 -13.39 2.66 6.17
CA LEU A 28 -14.05 3.96 6.15
C LEU A 28 -13.98 4.52 4.73
N ALA A 29 -15.11 5.05 4.24
CA ALA A 29 -15.17 5.64 2.92
C ALA A 29 -14.44 6.99 2.85
N GLN A 30 -14.31 7.68 3.98
CA GLN A 30 -13.63 8.98 4.09
C GLN A 30 -13.15 9.19 5.52
N LEU A 31 -12.22 10.12 5.68
CA LEU A 31 -11.73 10.46 7.01
C LEU A 31 -12.87 11.03 7.86
N PRO A 32 -12.97 10.60 9.14
CA PRO A 32 -14.00 11.11 10.03
C PRO A 32 -13.78 12.60 10.32
N SER A 33 -14.88 13.32 10.57
CA SER A 33 -14.82 14.71 11.00
C SER A 33 -14.17 14.81 12.39
N ALA A 34 -13.59 15.97 12.70
CA ALA A 34 -12.85 16.19 13.97
C ALA A 34 -13.68 15.92 15.22
N ASN A 35 -15.02 15.95 15.11
CA ASN A 35 -15.94 15.72 16.23
C ASN A 35 -16.65 14.37 16.18
N ALA A 36 -16.29 13.50 15.23
CA ALA A 36 -16.90 12.19 15.12
C ALA A 36 -16.36 11.26 16.20
N LEU A 37 -17.27 10.58 16.90
CA LEU A 37 -16.91 9.51 17.83
C LEU A 37 -16.67 8.25 17.01
N ILE A 38 -15.42 7.80 16.98
CA ILE A 38 -15.06 6.58 16.28
C ILE A 38 -14.68 5.53 17.32
N ASP A 39 -15.36 4.39 17.26
CA ASP A 39 -15.05 3.24 18.09
C ASP A 39 -13.90 2.44 17.45
N ALA A 40 -12.70 3.00 17.58
CA ALA A 40 -11.49 2.37 17.07
C ALA A 40 -10.30 2.82 17.91
N ASP A 41 -9.28 1.97 18.00
CA ASP A 41 -8.04 2.27 18.72
C ASP A 41 -7.07 3.06 17.85
N LEU A 42 -7.18 2.93 16.52
CA LEU A 42 -6.27 3.54 15.56
C LEU A 42 -6.98 3.71 14.20
N ILE A 43 -6.66 4.79 13.51
CA ILE A 43 -7.06 5.01 12.13
C ILE A 43 -5.82 4.89 11.27
N VAL A 44 -5.83 3.97 10.29
CA VAL A 44 -4.74 3.77 9.34
C VAL A 44 -5.15 4.37 7.99
N VAL A 45 -4.33 5.28 7.47
CA VAL A 45 -4.60 6.00 6.22
C VAL A 45 -3.50 5.72 5.20
N PRO A 46 -3.66 4.69 4.37
CA PRO A 46 -2.70 4.45 3.29
C PRO A 46 -2.96 5.39 2.13
N SER A 47 -1.89 5.90 1.53
CA SER A 47 -1.98 6.71 0.32
C SER A 47 -0.78 6.46 -0.59
N ILE A 48 -0.99 6.60 -1.90
CA ILE A 48 0.10 6.58 -2.87
C ILE A 48 0.61 8.01 -3.02
N LYS A 49 1.91 8.21 -2.78
CA LYS A 49 2.55 9.50 -2.99
C LYS A 49 3.14 9.64 -4.38
N GLU A 50 3.63 8.54 -4.94
CA GLU A 50 4.29 8.57 -6.22
C GLU A 50 4.24 7.20 -6.88
N MET A 51 4.07 7.20 -8.20
CA MET A 51 4.21 6.00 -9.03
C MET A 51 5.13 6.33 -10.19
N GLN A 52 6.10 5.47 -10.45
CA GLN A 52 7.01 5.59 -11.59
C GLN A 52 7.02 4.28 -12.36
N PHE A 53 7.07 4.41 -13.68
CA PHE A 53 7.10 3.27 -14.58
C PHE A 53 8.28 3.39 -15.53
N GLY A 54 8.89 2.25 -15.86
CA GLY A 54 9.90 2.16 -16.88
C GLY A 54 9.50 1.12 -17.93
N THR A 55 9.73 1.44 -19.17
CA THR A 55 9.53 0.50 -20.30
C THR A 55 10.90 0.19 -20.94
N PRO A 56 11.02 -0.93 -21.67
CA PRO A 56 12.28 -1.26 -22.36
C PRO A 56 12.79 -0.14 -23.28
N GLU A 57 11.88 0.58 -23.93
CA GLU A 57 12.25 1.68 -24.83
C GLU A 57 12.80 2.90 -24.08
N GLU A 58 12.35 3.13 -22.86
CA GLU A 58 12.74 4.30 -22.06
C GLU A 58 14.01 4.07 -21.24
N THR A 59 14.19 2.84 -20.75
CA THR A 59 15.29 2.53 -19.83
C THR A 59 16.49 1.87 -20.48
N PHE A 60 16.37 1.44 -21.75
CA PHE A 60 17.37 0.64 -22.46
C PHE A 60 17.63 -0.73 -21.82
N PHE A 61 16.76 -1.15 -20.90
CA PHE A 61 16.79 -2.47 -20.29
C PHE A 61 15.66 -3.33 -20.86
N ASP A 62 15.87 -4.64 -20.85
CA ASP A 62 14.92 -5.60 -21.41
C ASP A 62 13.82 -5.97 -20.41
N PHE A 63 13.25 -4.98 -19.71
CA PHE A 63 12.18 -5.25 -18.74
C PHE A 63 11.29 -4.04 -18.52
N TYR A 64 10.09 -4.32 -18.01
CA TYR A 64 9.17 -3.31 -17.49
C TYR A 64 9.36 -3.19 -15.99
N GLU A 65 9.23 -1.97 -15.47
CA GLU A 65 9.41 -1.68 -14.06
C GLU A 65 8.28 -0.83 -13.52
N ALA A 66 7.97 -1.01 -12.24
CA ALA A 66 7.06 -0.14 -11.52
C ALA A 66 7.62 0.12 -10.12
N TRP A 67 7.67 1.39 -9.72
CA TRP A 67 7.94 1.82 -8.36
C TRP A 67 6.70 2.49 -7.80
N ILE A 68 6.36 2.16 -6.57
CA ILE A 68 5.24 2.79 -5.89
C ILE A 68 5.71 3.22 -4.51
N ARG A 69 5.54 4.51 -4.20
CA ARG A 69 5.82 5.04 -2.87
C ARG A 69 4.49 5.19 -2.14
N TYR A 70 4.37 4.48 -1.02
CA TYR A 70 3.22 4.56 -0.14
C TYR A 70 3.56 5.36 1.10
N ASP A 71 2.56 6.05 1.59
CA ASP A 71 2.58 6.74 2.86
C ASP A 71 1.47 6.13 3.72
N ILE A 72 1.85 5.60 4.88
CA ILE A 72 0.92 4.97 5.81
C ILE A 72 0.77 5.89 7.02
N GLY A 73 -0.28 6.69 7.01
CA GLY A 73 -0.61 7.58 8.12
C GLY A 73 -1.25 6.80 9.27
N MET A 74 -0.91 7.15 10.48
CA MET A 74 -1.47 6.54 11.69
C MET A 74 -2.04 7.66 12.55
N LEU A 75 -3.36 7.64 12.73
CA LEU A 75 -4.09 8.67 13.46
C LEU A 75 -4.74 8.09 14.70
N ALA A 76 -4.80 8.91 15.76
CA ALA A 76 -5.63 8.62 16.91
C ALA A 76 -7.11 8.71 16.51
N PRO A 77 -8.03 8.12 17.31
CA PRO A 77 -9.46 8.18 17.01
C PRO A 77 -10.02 9.59 16.87
N ASP A 78 -9.39 10.59 17.50
CA ASP A 78 -9.78 12.01 17.40
C ASP A 78 -9.24 12.69 16.13
N GLY A 79 -8.47 11.98 15.30
CA GLY A 79 -7.88 12.51 14.08
C GLY A 79 -6.47 13.06 14.25
N THR A 80 -5.91 13.08 15.45
CA THR A 80 -4.55 13.55 15.71
C THR A 80 -3.54 12.60 15.06
N SER A 81 -2.58 13.16 14.32
CA SER A 81 -1.51 12.36 13.70
C SER A 81 -0.56 11.82 14.78
N LEU A 82 -0.41 10.50 14.82
CA LEU A 82 0.49 9.82 15.74
C LEU A 82 1.82 9.49 15.11
N ASP A 83 1.79 9.02 13.87
CA ASP A 83 2.99 8.61 13.15
C ASP A 83 2.70 8.52 11.65
N ASN A 84 3.76 8.39 10.88
CA ASN A 84 3.70 8.27 9.45
C ASN A 84 4.84 7.36 8.98
N TRP A 85 4.50 6.35 8.18
CA TRP A 85 5.47 5.38 7.70
C TRP A 85 5.47 5.34 6.19
N GLU A 86 6.62 5.62 5.59
CA GLU A 86 6.78 5.61 4.15
C GLU A 86 7.47 4.32 3.70
N ILE A 87 6.93 3.68 2.67
CA ILE A 87 7.55 2.51 2.04
C ILE A 87 7.65 2.73 0.54
N VAL A 88 8.74 2.22 -0.05
CA VAL A 88 8.92 2.19 -1.50
C VAL A 88 8.89 0.74 -1.94
N THR A 89 8.10 0.46 -2.96
CA THR A 89 7.91 -0.89 -3.48
C THR A 89 8.31 -0.96 -4.94
N TYR A 90 8.68 -2.15 -5.39
CA TYR A 90 9.24 -2.35 -6.71
C TYR A 90 8.75 -3.64 -7.33
N GLY A 91 8.45 -3.58 -8.61
CA GLY A 91 8.12 -4.75 -9.42
C GLY A 91 8.82 -4.69 -10.77
N LYS A 92 9.26 -5.83 -11.23
CA LYS A 92 9.97 -5.97 -12.51
C LYS A 92 9.42 -7.18 -13.26
N SER A 93 9.14 -6.99 -14.56
CA SER A 93 8.70 -8.07 -15.43
C SER A 93 9.49 -8.10 -16.75
N THR A 94 9.72 -9.28 -17.30
CA THR A 94 10.50 -9.44 -18.52
C THR A 94 9.59 -9.47 -19.76
N PRO A 95 9.97 -8.80 -20.88
CA PRO A 95 9.16 -8.73 -22.09
C PRO A 95 8.92 -10.06 -22.79
N ALA A 96 9.78 -11.04 -22.57
CA ALA A 96 9.72 -12.34 -23.25
C ALA A 96 8.39 -13.10 -23.07
N ARG A 97 7.58 -12.70 -22.10
CA ARG A 97 6.29 -13.31 -21.80
C ARG A 97 5.09 -12.53 -22.28
N PHE A 98 5.31 -11.32 -22.84
CA PHE A 98 4.21 -10.40 -23.11
C PHE A 98 4.13 -10.02 -24.57
N THR A 99 2.92 -10.01 -25.07
CA THR A 99 2.62 -9.61 -26.45
C THR A 99 2.30 -8.12 -26.55
N SER A 100 2.16 -7.43 -25.40
CA SER A 100 1.83 -6.00 -25.39
C SER A 100 2.51 -5.27 -24.23
N ARG A 101 2.74 -3.98 -24.43
CA ARG A 101 3.27 -3.06 -23.44
C ARG A 101 2.40 -2.98 -22.18
N THR A 102 1.08 -2.95 -22.39
CA THR A 102 0.11 -2.89 -21.28
C THR A 102 0.23 -4.12 -20.38
N THR A 103 0.36 -5.31 -20.95
CA THR A 103 0.52 -6.55 -20.19
C THR A 103 1.80 -6.54 -19.38
N GLY A 104 2.91 -6.08 -19.96
CA GLY A 104 4.20 -6.00 -19.27
C GLY A 104 4.16 -5.05 -18.07
N LEU A 105 3.57 -3.87 -18.26
CA LEU A 105 3.43 -2.90 -17.18
C LEU A 105 2.48 -3.38 -16.08
N ASN A 106 1.36 -3.97 -16.45
CA ASN A 106 0.41 -4.51 -15.47
C ASN A 106 1.05 -5.59 -14.60
N ASP A 107 1.89 -6.44 -15.21
CA ASP A 107 2.61 -7.47 -14.46
C ASP A 107 3.64 -6.85 -13.51
N ALA A 108 4.37 -5.84 -13.96
CA ALA A 108 5.31 -5.10 -13.10
C ALA A 108 4.60 -4.45 -11.92
N ILE A 109 3.42 -3.86 -12.14
CA ILE A 109 2.59 -3.27 -11.09
C ILE A 109 2.13 -4.35 -10.12
N ALA A 110 1.66 -5.50 -10.61
CA ALA A 110 1.22 -6.60 -9.75
C ALA A 110 2.37 -7.10 -8.85
N LEU A 111 3.59 -7.16 -9.38
CA LEU A 111 4.76 -7.52 -8.59
C LEU A 111 5.12 -6.44 -7.56
N ALA A 112 4.98 -5.17 -7.91
CA ALA A 112 5.18 -4.06 -6.96
C ALA A 112 4.14 -4.10 -5.83
N LEU A 113 2.88 -4.42 -6.14
CA LEU A 113 1.82 -4.58 -5.14
C LEU A 113 2.11 -5.77 -4.22
N ARG A 114 2.64 -6.85 -4.76
CA ARG A 114 3.06 -8.01 -3.96
C ARG A 114 4.19 -7.64 -3.00
N ASP A 115 5.17 -6.88 -3.48
CA ASP A 115 6.26 -6.36 -2.66
C ASP A 115 5.72 -5.45 -1.54
N ALA A 116 4.74 -4.59 -1.87
CA ALA A 116 4.07 -3.74 -0.89
C ALA A 116 3.38 -4.58 0.20
N GLY A 117 2.65 -5.61 -0.20
CA GLY A 117 1.99 -6.52 0.74
C GLY A 117 2.98 -7.16 1.70
N ALA A 118 4.10 -7.66 1.19
CA ALA A 118 5.14 -8.27 2.00
C ALA A 118 5.79 -7.28 2.97
N LYS A 119 6.11 -6.08 2.50
CA LYS A 119 6.70 -5.03 3.35
C LYS A 119 5.74 -4.55 4.42
N LEU A 120 4.47 -4.38 4.09
CA LEU A 120 3.45 -4.01 5.05
C LEU A 120 3.24 -5.12 6.09
N ALA A 121 3.10 -6.37 5.65
CA ALA A 121 2.86 -7.50 6.56
C ALA A 121 3.99 -7.68 7.57
N THR A 122 5.24 -7.51 7.14
CA THR A 122 6.42 -7.70 8.01
C THR A 122 6.77 -6.45 8.81
N GLY A 123 6.53 -5.26 8.27
CA GLY A 123 6.95 -4.00 8.89
C GLY A 123 5.90 -3.32 9.75
N LEU A 124 4.61 -3.50 9.42
CA LEU A 124 3.53 -2.82 10.12
C LEU A 124 3.47 -3.14 11.62
N PRO A 125 3.56 -4.42 12.05
CA PRO A 125 3.57 -4.74 13.47
C PRO A 125 4.78 -4.18 14.23
N LYS A 126 5.84 -3.83 13.53
CA LYS A 126 7.08 -3.29 14.12
C LYS A 126 7.03 -1.77 14.29
N GLN A 127 6.05 -1.08 13.70
CA GLN A 127 5.91 0.36 13.88
C GLN A 127 5.57 0.65 15.34
N PRO A 128 6.23 1.65 15.99
CA PRO A 128 6.10 1.87 17.44
C PRO A 128 4.66 2.02 17.92
N VAL A 129 3.84 2.78 17.20
CA VAL A 129 2.43 3.00 17.57
C VAL A 129 1.65 1.70 17.51
N ILE A 130 1.84 0.91 16.45
CA ILE A 130 1.12 -0.35 16.25
C ILE A 130 1.62 -1.42 17.22
N ASN A 131 2.93 -1.51 17.39
CA ASN A 131 3.53 -2.45 18.34
C ASN A 131 2.98 -2.24 19.74
N ARG A 132 2.88 -0.98 20.18
CA ARG A 132 2.30 -0.62 21.47
C ARG A 132 0.86 -1.08 21.59
N LEU A 133 0.02 -0.79 20.58
CA LEU A 133 -1.38 -1.20 20.58
C LEU A 133 -1.55 -2.73 20.65
N LEU A 134 -0.75 -3.46 19.86
CA LEU A 134 -0.82 -4.93 19.85
C LEU A 134 -0.40 -5.52 21.21
N ASN A 135 0.53 -4.89 21.92
CA ASN A 135 0.98 -5.34 23.23
C ASN A 135 0.03 -4.97 24.36
N GLU A 136 -0.66 -3.82 24.26
CA GLU A 136 -1.64 -3.38 25.27
C GLU A 136 -2.91 -4.24 25.27
N ASN A 137 -3.24 -4.85 24.11
CA ASN A 137 -4.45 -5.67 23.94
C ASN A 137 -4.22 -7.17 24.18
N ARG A 138 -3.10 -7.53 24.76
CA ARG A 138 -2.78 -8.94 25.12
C ARG A 138 -3.16 -9.27 26.54
#